data_80cf4b7e0dbd524c2d112627136eb8e4
#
_entry.id   80cf4b7e0dbd524c2d112627136eb8e4
#
_cell.length_a   1.000
_cell.length_b   1.000
_cell.length_c   1.000
_cell.angle_alpha   90.00
_cell.angle_beta   90.00
_cell.angle_gamma   90.00
#
_symmetry.space_group_name_H-M   'P 1'
#
loop_
_entity.id
_entity.type
_entity.pdbx_description
1 polymer ?
#
loop_
_entity_poly.entity_id
_entity_poly.type
_entity_poly.pdbx_seq_one_letter_code
_entity_poly.pdbx_strand_id
1 'polypeptide(L)'
;MPKRNTPELPATLRRSPPEAQRTWAHTLASAERTYGPGERARRTAFASLKHRFEKVGDHWEPKDHAGPSDPRAAHGSGESFGGVDLYGHTRQELYERARELGVRGRSTMTKVELARAIATRQR
;
A
#
# COMPACT_ATOMS: atom_id res chain seq x y z
N MET A 1 10.28 -1.09 31.71
CA MET A 1 9.72 -2.20 30.97
C MET A 1 10.39 -2.38 29.64
N PRO A 2 11.06 -3.45 29.45
CA PRO A 2 11.71 -3.63 28.17
C PRO A 2 10.69 -3.80 27.06
N LYS A 3 11.06 -3.30 25.92
CA LYS A 3 10.26 -3.50 24.75
C LYS A 3 10.25 -4.95 24.35
N ARG A 4 9.15 -5.41 23.90
CA ARG A 4 9.12 -6.70 23.28
C ARG A 4 9.91 -6.65 22.01
N ASN A 5 10.09 -7.78 21.38
CA ASN A 5 10.65 -7.84 20.04
C ASN A 5 9.61 -7.40 19.03
N THR A 6 8.96 -6.30 19.34
CA THR A 6 7.93 -5.72 18.46
C THR A 6 8.62 -4.79 17.50
N PRO A 7 8.46 -5.01 16.20
CA PRO A 7 9.10 -4.12 15.24
C PRO A 7 8.52 -2.72 15.35
N GLU A 8 9.37 -1.75 15.14
CA GLU A 8 8.93 -0.37 15.10
C GLU A 8 8.11 -0.16 13.84
N LEU A 9 6.91 0.37 14.02
CA LEU A 9 6.01 0.56 12.90
C LEU A 9 6.40 1.76 12.05
N PRO A 10 6.35 1.63 10.73
CA PRO A 10 6.48 2.80 9.86
C PRO A 10 5.40 3.83 10.17
N ALA A 11 5.70 5.08 9.88
CA ALA A 11 4.80 6.19 10.21
C ALA A 11 3.40 6.00 9.63
N THR A 12 3.31 5.54 8.38
CA THR A 12 1.99 5.32 7.76
C THR A 12 1.19 4.26 8.49
N LEU A 13 1.86 3.25 9.03
CA LEU A 13 1.18 2.19 9.77
C LEU A 13 0.77 2.63 11.15
N ARG A 14 1.54 3.53 11.77
CA ARG A 14 1.11 4.09 13.05
C ARG A 14 -0.21 4.84 12.93
N ARG A 15 -0.51 5.37 11.76
CA ARG A 15 -1.75 6.07 11.48
C ARG A 15 -2.85 5.17 10.93
N SER A 16 -2.61 3.87 10.87
CA SER A 16 -3.52 2.90 10.26
C SER A 16 -4.26 2.09 11.32
N PRO A 17 -5.36 1.42 10.94
CA PRO A 17 -6.08 0.56 11.89
C PRO A 17 -5.22 -0.55 12.47
N PRO A 18 -5.56 -1.05 13.66
CA PRO A 18 -4.79 -2.13 14.29
C PRO A 18 -4.64 -3.36 13.42
N GLU A 19 -5.62 -3.69 12.58
CA GLU A 19 -5.52 -4.84 11.70
C GLU A 19 -4.39 -4.69 10.68
N ALA A 20 -4.23 -3.49 10.13
CA ALA A 20 -3.14 -3.23 9.18
C ALA A 20 -1.80 -3.38 9.89
N GLN A 21 -1.70 -2.85 11.10
CA GLN A 21 -0.49 -2.95 11.89
C GLN A 21 -0.13 -4.40 12.20
N ARG A 22 -1.11 -5.19 12.59
CA ARG A 22 -0.88 -6.60 12.91
C ARG A 22 -0.47 -7.40 11.67
N THR A 23 -1.12 -7.14 10.54
CA THR A 23 -0.80 -7.84 9.30
C THR A 23 0.64 -7.58 8.91
N TRP A 24 1.05 -6.32 8.95
CA TRP A 24 2.43 -5.96 8.59
C TRP A 24 3.44 -6.57 9.57
N ALA A 25 3.21 -6.39 10.86
CA ALA A 25 4.16 -6.87 11.88
C ALA A 25 4.29 -8.38 11.87
N HIS A 26 3.18 -9.08 11.72
CA HIS A 26 3.18 -10.55 11.68
C HIS A 26 3.95 -11.06 10.46
N THR A 27 3.71 -10.48 9.30
CA THR A 27 4.40 -10.90 8.10
C THR A 27 5.88 -10.53 8.15
N LEU A 28 6.21 -9.36 8.71
CA LEU A 28 7.60 -8.96 8.86
C LEU A 28 8.37 -9.98 9.73
N ALA A 29 7.80 -10.36 10.86
CA ALA A 29 8.44 -11.31 11.75
C ALA A 29 8.68 -12.64 11.05
N SER A 30 7.68 -13.11 10.31
CA SER A 30 7.81 -14.36 9.57
C SER A 30 8.87 -14.25 8.47
N ALA A 31 8.86 -13.15 7.73
CA ALA A 31 9.82 -12.95 6.64
C ALA A 31 11.25 -12.82 7.17
N GLU A 32 11.41 -12.20 8.34
CA GLU A 32 12.73 -12.08 8.95
C GLU A 32 13.29 -13.43 9.36
N ARG A 33 12.42 -14.34 9.78
CA ARG A 33 12.87 -15.70 10.09
C ARG A 33 13.35 -16.45 8.84
N THR A 34 12.75 -16.14 7.70
CA THR A 34 13.09 -16.81 6.44
C THR A 34 14.28 -16.16 5.73
N TYR A 35 14.29 -14.82 5.68
CA TYR A 35 15.27 -14.09 4.87
C TYR A 35 16.28 -13.29 5.68
N GLY A 36 16.12 -13.26 6.99
CA GLY A 36 16.89 -12.35 7.83
C GLY A 36 16.30 -10.95 7.82
N PRO A 37 16.68 -10.11 8.79
CA PRO A 37 16.22 -8.72 8.82
C PRO A 37 16.78 -7.95 7.63
N GLY A 38 16.01 -7.01 7.12
CA GLY A 38 16.45 -6.15 6.04
C GLY A 38 15.37 -5.88 5.02
N GLU A 39 15.81 -5.39 3.89
CA GLU A 39 14.93 -4.88 2.84
C GLU A 39 13.99 -5.94 2.30
N ARG A 40 14.48 -7.16 2.09
CA ARG A 40 13.66 -8.22 1.53
C ARG A 40 12.49 -8.56 2.44
N ALA A 41 12.72 -8.64 3.74
CA ALA A 41 11.67 -8.94 4.70
C ALA A 41 10.66 -7.79 4.73
N ARG A 42 11.14 -6.55 4.67
CA ARG A 42 10.24 -5.39 4.69
C ARG A 42 9.37 -5.34 3.44
N ARG A 43 9.95 -5.60 2.27
CA ARG A 43 9.16 -5.66 1.03
C ARG A 43 8.10 -6.75 1.09
N THR A 44 8.44 -7.89 1.67
CA THR A 44 7.49 -8.99 1.82
C THR A 44 6.33 -8.58 2.72
N ALA A 45 6.63 -7.88 3.83
CA ALA A 45 5.59 -7.41 4.74
C ALA A 45 4.64 -6.42 4.05
N PHE A 46 5.19 -5.49 3.27
CA PHE A 46 4.33 -4.55 2.54
C PHE A 46 3.55 -5.21 1.42
N ALA A 47 4.13 -6.20 0.76
CA ALA A 47 3.39 -6.94 -0.28
C ALA A 47 2.18 -7.64 0.32
N SER A 48 2.35 -8.25 1.49
CA SER A 48 1.24 -8.89 2.20
C SER A 48 0.17 -7.87 2.60
N LEU A 49 0.61 -6.73 3.11
CA LEU A 49 -0.30 -5.67 3.51
C LEU A 49 -1.15 -5.20 2.33
N LYS A 50 -0.52 -4.99 1.18
CA LYS A 50 -1.20 -4.47 -0.02
C LYS A 50 -2.25 -5.42 -0.58
N HIS A 51 -2.22 -6.67 -0.20
CA HIS A 51 -3.22 -7.62 -0.63
C HIS A 51 -4.60 -7.31 -0.02
N ARG A 52 -4.60 -6.78 1.20
CA ARG A 52 -5.84 -6.52 1.94
C ARG A 52 -6.10 -5.04 2.22
N PHE A 53 -5.07 -4.22 2.13
CA PHE A 53 -5.16 -2.80 2.46
C PHE A 53 -4.64 -1.98 1.29
N GLU A 54 -5.12 -0.74 1.20
CA GLU A 54 -4.64 0.20 0.21
C GLU A 54 -4.16 1.46 0.90
N LYS A 55 -3.21 2.14 0.28
CA LYS A 55 -2.72 3.39 0.83
C LYS A 55 -3.62 4.53 0.39
N VAL A 56 -4.12 5.28 1.37
CA VAL A 56 -4.99 6.43 1.15
C VAL A 56 -4.38 7.61 1.90
N GLY A 57 -3.82 8.56 1.17
CA GLY A 57 -3.12 9.66 1.80
C GLY A 57 -1.88 9.17 2.54
N ASP A 58 -1.88 9.31 3.86
CA ASP A 58 -0.72 8.98 4.69
C ASP A 58 -0.94 7.75 5.57
N HIS A 59 -1.92 6.92 5.24
CA HIS A 59 -2.23 5.74 6.05
C HIS A 59 -2.81 4.65 5.16
N TRP A 60 -3.07 3.47 5.76
CA TRP A 60 -3.60 2.32 5.06
C TRP A 60 -5.04 2.06 5.50
N GLU A 61 -5.89 1.72 4.54
CA GLU A 61 -7.30 1.41 4.80
C GLU A 61 -7.66 0.06 4.20
N PRO A 62 -8.63 -0.65 4.80
CA PRO A 62 -9.04 -1.94 4.24
C PRO A 62 -9.61 -1.78 2.85
N LYS A 63 -9.30 -2.73 1.98
CA LYS A 63 -9.89 -2.81 0.65
C LYS A 63 -11.25 -3.51 0.75
N ASP A 64 -12.12 -3.22 -0.20
CA ASP A 64 -13.40 -3.91 -0.26
C ASP A 64 -13.21 -5.40 -0.52
N HIS A 65 -12.21 -5.74 -1.35
CA HIS A 65 -11.92 -7.12 -1.69
C HIS A 65 -10.42 -7.35 -1.65
N ALA A 66 -9.99 -8.45 -1.06
CA ALA A 66 -8.60 -8.82 -1.06
C ALA A 66 -8.16 -9.19 -2.48
N GLY A 67 -6.88 -8.95 -2.77
CA GLY A 67 -6.32 -9.29 -4.07
C GLY A 67 -5.21 -8.34 -4.47
N PRO A 68 -4.57 -8.61 -5.61
CA PRO A 68 -3.49 -7.74 -6.08
C PRO A 68 -4.02 -6.36 -6.45
N SER A 69 -3.23 -5.33 -6.13
CA SER A 69 -3.62 -3.94 -6.37
C SER A 69 -3.17 -3.45 -7.74
N ASP A 70 -2.18 -4.09 -8.35
CA ASP A 70 -1.56 -3.60 -9.57
C ASP A 70 -0.88 -4.74 -10.33
N PRO A 71 -0.37 -4.47 -11.55
CA PRO A 71 0.26 -5.52 -12.35
C PRO A 71 1.43 -6.21 -11.66
N ARG A 72 2.24 -5.48 -10.92
CA ARG A 72 3.39 -6.09 -10.23
C ARG A 72 2.92 -7.11 -9.20
N ALA A 73 1.90 -6.76 -8.42
CA ALA A 73 1.36 -7.67 -7.42
C ALA A 73 0.72 -8.90 -8.08
N ALA A 74 0.07 -8.71 -9.22
CA ALA A 74 -0.63 -9.78 -9.91
C ALA A 74 0.33 -10.73 -10.64
N HIS A 75 1.42 -10.19 -11.22
CA HIS A 75 2.26 -10.95 -12.15
C HIS A 75 3.73 -11.00 -11.76
N GLY A 76 4.12 -10.35 -10.66
CA GLY A 76 5.52 -10.30 -10.25
C GLY A 76 6.35 -9.29 -11.03
N SER A 77 5.78 -8.66 -12.05
CA SER A 77 6.47 -7.66 -12.87
C SER A 77 5.46 -6.60 -13.30
N GLY A 78 5.96 -5.51 -13.83
CA GLY A 78 5.11 -4.41 -14.24
C GLY A 78 5.14 -3.28 -13.23
N GLU A 79 4.28 -2.30 -13.40
CA GLU A 79 4.29 -1.09 -12.59
C GLU A 79 3.55 -1.30 -11.26
N SER A 80 4.07 -0.66 -10.22
CA SER A 80 3.47 -0.62 -8.90
C SER A 80 3.18 0.84 -8.54
N PHE A 81 2.13 1.08 -7.78
CA PHE A 81 1.65 2.43 -7.52
C PHE A 81 1.64 2.77 -6.03
N GLY A 82 2.64 2.32 -5.29
CA GLY A 82 2.82 2.72 -3.91
C GLY A 82 1.68 2.35 -2.98
N GLY A 83 0.96 1.30 -3.29
CA GLY A 83 -0.17 0.87 -2.47
C GLY A 83 -1.52 1.37 -2.94
N VAL A 84 -1.57 2.18 -4.00
CA VAL A 84 -2.84 2.57 -4.61
C VAL A 84 -3.45 1.34 -5.28
N ASP A 85 -4.73 1.10 -5.02
CA ASP A 85 -5.41 -0.09 -5.53
C ASP A 85 -5.98 0.20 -6.92
N LEU A 86 -5.16 0.01 -7.94
CA LEU A 86 -5.59 0.23 -9.32
C LEU A 86 -6.72 -0.71 -9.71
N TYR A 87 -6.60 -1.99 -9.34
CA TYR A 87 -7.56 -3.00 -9.76
C TYR A 87 -8.89 -2.93 -9.02
N GLY A 88 -8.88 -2.43 -7.79
CA GLY A 88 -10.07 -2.40 -6.96
C GLY A 88 -10.94 -1.17 -7.15
N HIS A 89 -10.50 -0.20 -7.95
CA HIS A 89 -11.25 1.05 -8.13
C HIS A 89 -11.57 1.31 -9.58
N THR A 90 -12.65 2.05 -9.80
CA THR A 90 -12.99 2.56 -11.12
C THR A 90 -12.14 3.81 -11.41
N ARG A 91 -12.10 4.21 -12.69
CA ARG A 91 -11.44 5.45 -13.06
C ARG A 91 -12.06 6.62 -12.31
N GLN A 92 -13.39 6.63 -12.17
CA GLN A 92 -14.08 7.72 -11.49
C GLN A 92 -13.67 7.81 -10.01
N GLU A 93 -13.53 6.69 -9.35
CA GLU A 93 -13.09 6.68 -7.96
C GLU A 93 -11.67 7.23 -7.82
N LEU A 94 -10.78 6.84 -8.73
CA LEU A 94 -9.42 7.36 -8.71
C LEU A 94 -9.39 8.85 -9.08
N TYR A 95 -10.26 9.27 -9.98
CA TYR A 95 -10.39 10.68 -10.32
C TYR A 95 -10.74 11.50 -9.07
N GLU A 96 -11.69 11.03 -8.28
CA GLU A 96 -12.07 11.75 -7.06
C GLU A 96 -10.93 11.82 -6.06
N ARG A 97 -10.16 10.75 -5.92
CA ARG A 97 -8.98 10.78 -5.05
C ARG A 97 -7.94 11.77 -5.55
N ALA A 98 -7.71 11.79 -6.86
CA ALA A 98 -6.77 12.72 -7.46
C ALA A 98 -7.22 14.17 -7.22
N ARG A 99 -8.52 14.39 -7.30
CA ARG A 99 -9.09 15.71 -7.05
C ARG A 99 -8.81 16.15 -5.61
N GLU A 100 -9.05 15.27 -4.64
CA GLU A 100 -8.81 15.57 -3.24
C GLU A 100 -7.34 15.87 -2.96
N LEU A 101 -6.44 15.24 -3.72
CA LEU A 101 -5.01 15.45 -3.56
C LEU A 101 -4.48 16.61 -4.39
N GLY A 102 -5.35 17.31 -5.12
CA GLY A 102 -4.96 18.46 -5.89
C GLY A 102 -4.15 18.14 -7.14
N VAL A 103 -4.36 16.97 -7.72
CA VAL A 103 -3.67 16.58 -8.96
C VAL A 103 -4.22 17.38 -10.12
N ARG A 104 -3.35 18.10 -10.83
CA ARG A 104 -3.73 18.89 -11.98
C ARG A 104 -3.78 18.01 -13.23
N GLY A 105 -4.64 18.38 -14.17
CA GLY A 105 -4.75 17.66 -15.44
C GLY A 105 -5.47 16.33 -15.35
N ARG A 106 -6.09 16.06 -14.23
CA ARG A 106 -6.71 14.75 -13.97
C ARG A 106 -7.83 14.40 -14.95
N SER A 107 -8.50 15.41 -15.49
CA SER A 107 -9.65 15.15 -16.37
C SER A 107 -9.24 14.45 -17.67
N THR A 108 -7.98 14.60 -18.09
CA THR A 108 -7.48 13.96 -19.31
C THR A 108 -6.65 12.72 -19.05
N MET A 109 -6.56 12.30 -17.79
CA MET A 109 -5.74 11.15 -17.42
C MET A 109 -6.48 9.84 -17.57
N THR A 110 -5.74 8.82 -17.99
CA THR A 110 -6.25 7.45 -17.97
C THR A 110 -6.27 6.95 -16.52
N LYS A 111 -6.90 5.80 -16.32
CA LYS A 111 -6.95 5.19 -14.99
C LYS A 111 -5.54 4.96 -14.43
N VAL A 112 -4.63 4.44 -15.26
CA VAL A 112 -3.24 4.21 -14.85
C VAL A 112 -2.55 5.51 -14.53
N GLU A 113 -2.74 6.53 -15.34
CA GLU A 113 -2.13 7.84 -15.09
C GLU A 113 -2.63 8.44 -13.79
N LEU A 114 -3.91 8.28 -13.48
CA LEU A 114 -4.47 8.73 -12.21
C LEU A 114 -3.82 8.00 -11.04
N ALA A 115 -3.70 6.68 -11.13
CA ALA A 115 -3.07 5.90 -10.06
C ALA A 115 -1.62 6.33 -9.85
N ARG A 116 -0.90 6.57 -10.92
CA ARG A 116 0.50 7.03 -10.85
C ARG A 116 0.61 8.39 -10.19
N ALA A 117 -0.26 9.32 -10.56
CA ALA A 117 -0.26 10.66 -10.00
C ALA A 117 -0.62 10.63 -8.51
N ILE A 118 -1.60 9.80 -8.14
CA ILE A 118 -1.98 9.64 -6.74
C ILE A 118 -0.80 9.11 -5.93
N ALA A 119 -0.13 8.07 -6.45
CA ALA A 119 1.01 7.48 -5.76
C ALA A 119 2.11 8.52 -5.52
N THR A 120 2.36 9.36 -6.50
CA THR A 120 3.37 10.43 -6.37
C THR A 120 2.97 11.44 -5.29
N ARG A 121 1.71 11.82 -5.24
CA ARG A 121 1.23 12.78 -4.26
C ARG A 121 1.24 12.25 -2.84
N GLN A 122 1.10 10.94 -2.69
CA GLN A 122 1.02 10.29 -1.38
C GLN A 122 2.37 9.90 -0.79
N ARG A 123 3.43 10.14 -1.47
CA ARG A 123 4.76 9.82 -0.95
C ARG A 123 5.07 10.59 0.31
#